data_fe2b7e7132431d6e689af23e9afa38a6
#
_entry.id   fe2b7e7132431d6e689af23e9afa38a6
#
_cell.length_a   1.000
_cell.length_b   1.000
_cell.length_c   1.000
_cell.angle_alpha   90.00
_cell.angle_beta   90.00
_cell.angle_gamma   90.00
#
_symmetry.space_group_name_H-M   'P 1'
#
loop_
_entity.id
_entity.type
_entity.pdbx_description
1 polymer ?
#
loop_
_entity_poly.entity_id
_entity_poly.type
_entity_poly.pdbx_seq_one_letter_code
_entity_poly.pdbx_strand_id
1 'polypeptide(L)'
;MQMNRLDQAFAALADPTRRGIVVHLARGEASVSDLVGLFSLTQPTISSHLKVLESSGLISRSRVAQSRPCKLETQQLKAVTDWLERVQELWEGNFKRLDALLAELKQAQKEERKK
;
A
#
# COMPACT_ATOMS: atom_id res chain seq x y z
N MET A 1 -19.13 -12.24 5.53
CA MET A 1 -18.19 -12.14 4.39
C MET A 1 -16.76 -12.28 4.88
N GLN A 2 -16.02 -13.24 4.36
CA GLN A 2 -14.61 -13.36 4.73
C GLN A 2 -13.80 -12.34 3.93
N MET A 3 -12.96 -11.58 4.64
CA MET A 3 -12.03 -10.66 4.00
C MET A 3 -10.93 -11.47 3.30
N ASN A 4 -10.65 -11.16 2.04
CA ASN A 4 -9.50 -11.75 1.37
C ASN A 4 -8.21 -11.07 1.85
N ARG A 5 -7.05 -11.58 1.42
CA ARG A 5 -5.76 -11.05 1.85
C ARG A 5 -5.54 -9.59 1.48
N LEU A 6 -6.03 -9.20 0.31
CA LEU A 6 -5.89 -7.81 -0.15
C LEU A 6 -6.71 -6.87 0.74
N ASP A 7 -7.94 -7.26 1.09
CA ASP A 7 -8.79 -6.47 1.99
C ASP A 7 -8.14 -6.31 3.36
N GLN A 8 -7.54 -7.38 3.88
CA GLN A 8 -6.83 -7.34 5.17
C GLN A 8 -5.65 -6.38 5.12
N ALA A 9 -4.90 -6.38 4.02
CA ALA A 9 -3.78 -5.46 3.84
C ALA A 9 -4.25 -4.00 3.83
N PHE A 10 -5.30 -3.69 3.09
CA PHE A 10 -5.87 -2.33 3.07
C PHE A 10 -6.39 -1.92 4.45
N ALA A 11 -7.08 -2.82 5.14
CA ALA A 11 -7.57 -2.54 6.49
C ALA A 11 -6.41 -2.25 7.46
N ALA A 12 -5.34 -3.03 7.38
CA ALA A 12 -4.16 -2.81 8.21
C ALA A 12 -3.49 -1.46 7.90
N LEU A 13 -3.46 -1.05 6.65
CA LEU A 13 -2.87 0.22 6.22
C LEU A 13 -3.78 1.43 6.44
N ALA A 14 -5.02 1.22 6.88
CA ALA A 14 -5.96 2.32 7.12
C ALA A 14 -5.61 3.15 8.36
N ASP A 15 -4.74 2.66 9.23
CA ASP A 15 -4.32 3.37 10.44
C ASP A 15 -2.97 4.06 10.23
N PRO A 16 -2.82 5.35 10.63
CA PRO A 16 -1.58 6.08 10.41
C PRO A 16 -0.37 5.51 11.18
N THR A 17 -0.58 5.00 12.38
CA THR A 17 0.51 4.38 13.15
C THR A 17 1.00 3.12 12.46
N ARG A 18 0.09 2.29 11.98
CA ARG A 18 0.47 1.08 11.25
C ARG A 18 1.20 1.41 9.94
N ARG A 19 0.76 2.44 9.21
CA ARG A 19 1.51 2.91 8.04
C ARG A 19 2.92 3.37 8.40
N GLY A 20 3.05 4.09 9.52
CA GLY A 20 4.36 4.52 10.02
C GLY A 20 5.28 3.34 10.35
N ILE A 21 4.74 2.29 10.96
CA ILE A 21 5.49 1.07 11.27
C ILE A 21 5.97 0.42 9.96
N VAL A 22 5.10 0.29 8.98
CA VAL A 22 5.45 -0.29 7.67
C VAL A 22 6.60 0.51 7.02
N VAL A 23 6.50 1.84 7.01
CA VAL A 23 7.56 2.70 6.45
C VAL A 23 8.89 2.48 7.17
N HIS A 24 8.85 2.37 8.51
CA HIS A 24 10.07 2.13 9.29
C HIS A 24 10.67 0.76 8.97
N LEU A 25 9.85 -0.27 8.89
CA LEU A 25 10.31 -1.63 8.58
C LEU A 25 10.78 -1.78 7.13
N ALA A 26 10.35 -0.90 6.23
CA ALA A 26 10.88 -0.86 4.86
C ALA A 26 12.36 -0.47 4.83
N ARG A 27 12.86 0.16 5.88
CA ARG A 27 14.27 0.53 6.02
C ARG A 27 15.10 -0.56 6.68
N GLY A 28 14.47 -1.50 7.38
CA GLY A 28 15.15 -2.59 8.06
C GLY A 28 14.31 -3.16 9.19
N GLU A 29 14.71 -4.32 9.66
CA GLU A 29 14.05 -4.98 10.78
C GLU A 29 14.11 -4.11 12.04
N ALA A 30 13.11 -4.24 12.91
CA ALA A 30 13.05 -3.53 14.18
C ALA A 30 12.41 -4.40 15.25
N SER A 31 12.87 -4.25 16.49
CA SER A 31 12.26 -4.91 17.64
C SER A 31 11.03 -4.13 18.10
N VAL A 32 10.21 -4.78 18.93
CA VAL A 32 9.06 -4.11 19.57
C VAL A 32 9.54 -2.91 20.39
N SER A 33 10.65 -3.06 21.10
CA SER A 33 11.23 -1.97 21.93
C SER A 33 11.62 -0.76 21.07
N ASP A 34 12.20 -1.00 19.89
CA ASP A 34 12.56 0.06 18.96
C ASP A 34 11.32 0.85 18.52
N LEU A 35 10.24 0.14 18.20
CA LEU A 35 9.00 0.75 17.76
C LEU A 35 8.30 1.53 18.89
N VAL A 36 8.32 0.99 20.11
CA VAL A 36 7.79 1.69 21.29
C VAL A 36 8.49 3.04 21.46
N GLY A 37 9.82 3.04 21.40
CA GLY A 37 10.59 4.27 21.52
C GLY A 37 10.34 5.25 20.41
N LEU A 38 10.27 4.76 19.17
CA LEU A 38 10.09 5.59 17.99
C LEU A 38 8.73 6.29 17.94
N PHE A 39 7.67 5.57 18.27
CA PHE A 39 6.30 6.10 18.17
C PHE A 39 5.77 6.69 19.47
N SER A 40 6.53 6.59 20.56
CA SER A 40 6.13 7.09 21.90
C SER A 40 4.78 6.53 22.34
N LEU A 41 4.54 5.27 22.04
CA LEU A 41 3.33 4.54 22.42
C LEU A 41 3.70 3.44 23.45
N THR A 42 2.69 2.94 24.15
CA THR A 42 2.92 1.84 25.09
C THR A 42 3.18 0.54 24.34
N GLN A 43 3.84 -0.41 25.02
CA GLN A 43 4.10 -1.71 24.43
C GLN A 43 2.81 -2.45 24.05
N PRO A 44 1.75 -2.47 24.89
CA PRO A 44 0.49 -3.11 24.47
C PRO A 44 -0.13 -2.49 23.21
N THR A 45 -0.05 -1.18 23.08
CA THR A 45 -0.57 -0.48 21.89
C THR A 45 0.21 -0.86 20.64
N ILE A 46 1.54 -0.85 20.71
CA ILE A 46 2.40 -1.29 19.60
C ILE A 46 2.13 -2.76 19.26
N SER A 47 2.03 -3.61 20.28
CA SER A 47 1.75 -5.04 20.08
C SER A 47 0.42 -5.27 19.38
N SER A 48 -0.61 -4.49 19.71
CA SER A 48 -1.90 -4.56 19.01
C SER A 48 -1.77 -4.22 17.52
N HIS A 49 -1.04 -3.17 17.20
CA HIS A 49 -0.80 -2.78 15.81
C HIS A 49 0.00 -3.85 15.06
N LEU A 50 1.03 -4.41 15.71
CA LEU A 50 1.84 -5.46 15.11
C LEU A 50 1.02 -6.72 14.83
N LYS A 51 0.09 -7.06 15.72
CA LYS A 51 -0.78 -8.21 15.54
C LYS A 51 -1.68 -8.05 14.31
N VAL A 52 -2.23 -6.85 14.10
CA VAL A 52 -3.02 -6.55 12.90
C VAL A 52 -2.17 -6.67 11.64
N LEU A 53 -0.97 -6.09 11.65
CA LEU A 53 -0.05 -6.15 10.51
C LEU A 53 0.41 -7.58 10.22
N GLU A 54 0.69 -8.37 11.24
CA GLU A 54 1.08 -9.78 11.08
C GLU A 54 -0.07 -10.59 10.50
N SER A 55 -1.29 -10.41 11.01
CA SER A 55 -2.48 -11.11 10.51
C SER A 55 -2.79 -10.78 9.05
N SER A 56 -2.46 -9.57 8.62
CA SER A 56 -2.66 -9.14 7.22
C SER A 56 -1.58 -9.67 6.28
N GLY A 57 -0.50 -10.25 6.80
CA GLY A 57 0.62 -10.74 6.01
C GLY A 57 1.62 -9.65 5.63
N LEU A 58 1.44 -8.41 6.09
CA LEU A 58 2.37 -7.32 5.76
C LEU A 58 3.69 -7.40 6.50
N ILE A 59 3.70 -8.02 7.67
CA ILE A 59 4.92 -8.24 8.44
C ILE A 59 4.98 -9.68 8.95
N SER A 60 6.18 -10.11 9.29
CA SER A 60 6.42 -11.32 10.04
C SER A 60 7.24 -11.00 11.28
N ARG A 61 7.21 -11.88 12.26
CA ARG A 61 7.98 -11.72 13.50
C ARG A 61 8.81 -12.97 13.71
N SER A 62 10.12 -12.77 13.93
CA SER A 62 11.00 -13.87 14.27
C SER A 62 10.67 -14.37 15.68
N ARG A 63 10.53 -15.69 15.83
CA ARG A 63 10.31 -16.32 17.15
C ARG A 63 11.58 -16.92 17.73
N VAL A 64 12.68 -16.81 16.99
CA VAL A 64 13.96 -17.44 17.35
C VAL A 64 14.79 -16.54 18.28
N ALA A 65 14.72 -15.21 18.10
CA ALA A 65 15.46 -14.25 18.88
C ALA A 65 14.62 -13.68 20.02
N GLN A 66 15.24 -13.39 21.16
CA GLN A 66 14.57 -12.79 22.31
C GLN A 66 13.93 -11.44 21.97
N SER A 67 14.57 -10.65 21.11
CA SER A 67 14.08 -9.35 20.68
C SER A 67 12.87 -9.43 19.75
N ARG A 68 12.57 -10.60 19.21
CA ARG A 68 11.47 -10.85 18.27
C ARG A 68 11.38 -9.75 17.19
N PRO A 69 12.42 -9.60 16.36
CA PRO A 69 12.40 -8.54 15.35
C PRO A 69 11.26 -8.71 14.35
N CYS A 70 10.68 -7.58 13.98
CA CYS A 70 9.63 -7.51 12.98
C CYS A 70 10.26 -7.21 11.63
N LYS A 71 9.76 -7.86 10.60
CA LYS A 71 10.26 -7.75 9.22
C LYS A 71 9.11 -7.48 8.27
N LEU A 72 9.31 -6.58 7.33
CA LEU A 72 8.33 -6.31 6.28
C LEU A 72 8.29 -7.49 5.30
N GLU A 73 7.10 -7.94 4.98
CA GLU A 73 6.86 -8.98 3.97
C GLU A 73 6.49 -8.31 2.65
N THR A 74 7.43 -8.32 1.71
CA THR A 74 7.30 -7.59 0.46
C THR A 74 6.26 -8.18 -0.49
N GLN A 75 5.97 -9.48 -0.40
CA GLN A 75 4.97 -10.12 -1.26
C GLN A 75 3.57 -9.55 -1.06
N GLN A 76 3.17 -9.34 0.20
CA GLN A 76 1.85 -8.80 0.50
C GLN A 76 1.78 -7.31 0.13
N LEU A 77 2.85 -6.58 0.35
CA LEU A 77 2.95 -5.19 -0.07
C LEU A 77 2.87 -5.07 -1.60
N LYS A 78 3.51 -5.99 -2.30
CA LYS A 78 3.46 -6.05 -3.76
C LYS A 78 2.03 -6.25 -4.28
N ALA A 79 1.24 -7.09 -3.61
CA ALA A 79 -0.16 -7.30 -3.99
C ALA A 79 -0.95 -5.99 -3.94
N VAL A 80 -0.73 -5.17 -2.92
CA VAL A 80 -1.34 -3.84 -2.79
C VAL A 80 -0.88 -2.92 -3.92
N THR A 81 0.41 -2.87 -4.15
CA THR A 81 1.02 -2.04 -5.20
C THR A 81 0.52 -2.44 -6.58
N ASP A 82 0.46 -3.74 -6.87
CA ASP A 82 -0.01 -4.24 -8.16
C ASP A 82 -1.46 -3.84 -8.41
N TRP A 83 -2.31 -3.92 -7.38
CA TRP A 83 -3.71 -3.51 -7.51
C TRP A 83 -3.82 -2.01 -7.82
N LEU A 84 -3.07 -1.18 -7.09
CA LEU A 84 -3.06 0.27 -7.30
C LEU A 84 -2.54 0.64 -8.69
N GLU A 85 -1.47 0.00 -9.14
CA GLU A 85 -0.92 0.20 -10.48
C GLU A 85 -1.94 -0.16 -11.57
N ARG A 86 -2.68 -1.26 -11.36
CA ARG A 86 -3.71 -1.69 -12.30
C ARG A 86 -4.82 -0.64 -12.44
N VAL A 87 -5.28 -0.11 -11.31
CA VAL A 87 -6.31 0.96 -11.32
C VAL A 87 -5.76 2.19 -12.04
N GLN A 88 -4.52 2.57 -11.75
CA GLN A 88 -3.87 3.71 -12.36
C GLN A 88 -3.73 3.54 -13.88
N GLU A 89 -3.34 2.36 -14.34
CA GLU A 89 -3.24 2.05 -15.76
C GLU A 89 -4.59 2.16 -16.47
N LEU A 90 -5.64 1.65 -15.84
CA LEU A 90 -7.00 1.75 -16.38
C LEU A 90 -7.44 3.20 -16.50
N TRP A 91 -7.15 4.00 -15.49
CA TRP A 91 -7.46 5.43 -15.48
C TRP A 91 -6.70 6.18 -16.57
N GLU A 92 -5.40 5.95 -16.69
CA GLU A 92 -4.56 6.54 -17.72
C GLU A 92 -5.00 6.13 -19.13
N GLY A 93 -5.39 4.88 -19.31
CA GLY A 93 -5.93 4.37 -20.56
C GLY A 93 -7.19 5.14 -20.99
N ASN A 94 -8.06 5.45 -20.04
CA ASN A 94 -9.26 6.25 -20.32
C ASN A 94 -8.90 7.66 -20.74
N PHE A 95 -7.90 8.29 -20.13
CA PHE A 95 -7.41 9.60 -20.53
C PHE A 95 -6.83 9.58 -21.95
N LYS A 96 -6.07 8.58 -22.28
CA LYS A 96 -5.50 8.43 -23.64
C LYS A 96 -6.58 8.29 -24.69
N ARG A 97 -7.64 7.54 -24.40
CA ARG A 97 -8.80 7.40 -25.29
C ARG A 97 -9.50 8.74 -25.50
N LEU A 98 -9.69 9.48 -24.41
CA LEU A 98 -10.33 10.80 -24.47
C LEU A 98 -9.49 11.78 -25.27
N ASP A 99 -8.18 11.82 -25.03
CA ASP A 99 -7.26 12.68 -25.77
C ASP A 99 -7.27 12.37 -27.26
N ALA A 100 -7.27 11.09 -27.63
CA ALA A 100 -7.34 10.67 -29.03
C ALA A 100 -8.65 11.12 -29.67
N LEU A 101 -9.78 10.97 -28.97
CA LEU A 101 -11.08 11.41 -29.46
C LEU A 101 -11.13 12.91 -29.66
N LEU A 102 -10.61 13.68 -28.70
CA LEU A 102 -10.55 15.14 -28.80
C LEU A 102 -9.68 15.58 -29.98
N ALA A 103 -8.56 14.90 -30.22
CA ALA A 103 -7.69 15.16 -31.35
C ALA A 103 -8.42 14.92 -32.67
N GLU A 104 -9.19 13.83 -32.77
CA GLU A 104 -10.00 13.53 -33.98
C GLU A 104 -11.06 14.60 -34.21
N LEU A 105 -11.74 15.05 -33.16
CA LEU A 105 -12.76 16.10 -33.26
C LEU A 105 -12.15 17.42 -33.72
N LYS A 106 -10.99 17.78 -33.20
CA LYS A 106 -10.27 18.99 -33.64
C LYS A 106 -9.85 18.91 -35.09
N GLN A 107 -9.41 17.76 -35.55
CA GLN A 107 -9.01 17.54 -36.94
C GLN A 107 -10.22 17.67 -37.87
N ALA A 108 -11.36 17.08 -37.51
CA ALA A 108 -12.60 17.18 -38.27
C ALA A 108 -13.05 18.66 -38.41
N GLN A 109 -12.96 19.44 -37.34
CA GLN A 109 -13.29 20.86 -37.36
C GLN A 109 -12.37 21.67 -38.29
N LYS A 110 -11.09 21.36 -38.28
CA LYS A 110 -10.12 21.99 -39.18
C LYS A 110 -10.43 21.70 -40.65
N GLU A 111 -10.79 20.46 -40.96
CA GLU A 111 -11.15 20.05 -42.31
C GLU A 111 -12.40 20.78 -42.83
N GLU A 112 -13.42 20.94 -41.95
CA GLU A 112 -14.62 21.70 -42.29
C GLU A 112 -14.31 23.16 -42.56
N ARG A 113 -13.40 23.78 -41.80
CA ARG A 113 -13.02 25.19 -41.98
C ARG A 113 -12.26 25.43 -43.28
N LYS A 114 -11.61 24.41 -43.86
CA LYS A 114 -10.88 24.52 -45.12
C LYS A 114 -11.78 24.41 -46.35
N LYS A 115 -13.02 23.99 -46.18
CA LYS A 115 -14.02 23.97 -47.22
C LYS A 115 -14.69 25.34 -47.30
#